data_0c838033b46dcc1b95f1d12287817e8f
#
_entry.id   0c838033b46dcc1b95f1d12287817e8f
#
_cell.length_a   1.000
_cell.length_b   1.000
_cell.length_c   1.000
_cell.angle_alpha   90.00
_cell.angle_beta   90.00
_cell.angle_gamma   90.00
#
_symmetry.space_group_name_H-M   'P 1'
#
loop_
_entity.id
_entity.type
_entity.pdbx_description
1 polymer ?
#
loop_
_entity_poly.entity_id
_entity_poly.type
_entity_poly.pdbx_seq_one_letter_code
_entity_poly.pdbx_strand_id
1 'polypeptide(L)'
;LVKKLAVGISLVSAMAITAMANAAVAPFNATYNFNIEGKYNGTASRVLTQTGNQYFYNVNASVGKLASAKQTANFVNANGAILPVSALTQYKILGTGRTTTLNFNNAKKQLVTNYKGQNKVIALPQPAYDDLSLEIQIREDLKAGKFRGNYYMADRNTVEAVPFKKSAMTRITVPAGTFDVVRIDRVHDDKDRQTSFWLAPKLDYLPVKVVQNNDG
;
A
#
# COMPACT_ATOMS: atom_id res chain seq x y z
N LEU A 1 -47.59 62.18 -13.56
CA LEU A 1 -46.56 61.41 -14.33
C LEU A 1 -45.68 60.65 -13.37
N VAL A 2 -45.94 59.34 -13.14
CA VAL A 2 -45.20 58.51 -12.19
C VAL A 2 -44.23 57.64 -13.01
N LYS A 3 -42.92 57.88 -12.85
CA LYS A 3 -41.86 57.04 -13.42
C LYS A 3 -41.71 55.77 -12.59
N LYS A 4 -41.95 54.61 -13.16
CA LYS A 4 -41.61 53.30 -12.57
C LYS A 4 -40.12 53.09 -12.63
N LEU A 5 -39.49 52.92 -11.46
CA LEU A 5 -38.09 52.51 -11.31
C LEU A 5 -38.07 50.96 -11.30
N ALA A 6 -37.47 50.35 -12.31
CA ALA A 6 -37.24 48.90 -12.34
C ALA A 6 -35.91 48.59 -11.67
N VAL A 7 -35.95 47.88 -10.53
CA VAL A 7 -34.78 47.36 -9.84
C VAL A 7 -34.50 45.96 -10.40
N GLY A 8 -33.40 45.83 -11.16
CA GLY A 8 -32.92 44.52 -11.63
C GLY A 8 -32.12 43.87 -10.51
N ILE A 9 -32.62 42.74 -10.00
CA ILE A 9 -31.88 41.85 -9.07
C ILE A 9 -31.06 40.89 -9.92
N SER A 10 -29.73 41.09 -9.99
CA SER A 10 -28.83 40.13 -10.56
C SER A 10 -28.56 39.01 -9.53
N LEU A 11 -29.08 37.81 -9.81
CA LEU A 11 -28.76 36.61 -9.05
C LEU A 11 -27.36 36.16 -9.48
N VAL A 12 -26.33 36.40 -8.64
CA VAL A 12 -25.02 35.79 -8.80
C VAL A 12 -25.10 34.36 -8.24
N SER A 13 -25.24 33.39 -9.16
CA SER A 13 -25.12 31.96 -8.79
C SER A 13 -23.65 31.68 -8.48
N ALA A 14 -23.31 31.61 -7.20
CA ALA A 14 -22.04 31.04 -6.76
C ALA A 14 -22.06 29.55 -7.04
N MET A 15 -21.41 29.11 -8.11
CA MET A 15 -21.09 27.70 -8.31
C MET A 15 -20.09 27.30 -7.24
N ALA A 16 -20.56 26.60 -6.22
CA ALA A 16 -19.69 25.90 -5.29
C ALA A 16 -19.02 24.76 -6.07
N ILE A 17 -17.76 24.95 -6.48
CA ILE A 17 -16.91 23.87 -6.96
C ILE A 17 -16.63 23.02 -5.71
N THR A 18 -17.43 21.99 -5.48
CA THR A 18 -17.08 20.92 -4.57
C THR A 18 -15.87 20.19 -5.15
N ALA A 19 -14.67 20.54 -4.71
CA ALA A 19 -13.52 19.69 -4.91
C ALA A 19 -13.88 18.33 -4.30
N MET A 20 -14.07 17.31 -5.14
CA MET A 20 -14.13 15.93 -4.65
C MET A 20 -12.74 15.64 -4.06
N ALA A 21 -12.62 15.79 -2.75
CA ALA A 21 -11.49 15.25 -2.03
C ALA A 21 -11.53 13.74 -2.28
N ASN A 22 -10.55 13.21 -3.03
CA ASN A 22 -10.35 11.77 -3.11
C ASN A 22 -10.19 11.29 -1.68
N ALA A 23 -11.18 10.53 -1.18
CA ALA A 23 -11.12 10.02 0.17
C ALA A 23 -9.87 9.15 0.29
N ALA A 24 -8.98 9.51 1.20
CA ALA A 24 -7.78 8.73 1.50
C ALA A 24 -8.13 7.29 1.88
N VAL A 25 -7.19 6.36 1.75
CA VAL A 25 -7.41 4.97 2.19
C VAL A 25 -7.83 4.96 3.65
N ALA A 26 -8.99 4.38 3.93
CA ALA A 26 -9.55 4.35 5.28
C ALA A 26 -8.72 3.43 6.19
N PRO A 27 -8.57 3.77 7.49
CA PRO A 27 -8.05 2.87 8.49
C PRO A 27 -8.80 1.54 8.50
N PHE A 28 -8.09 0.44 8.76
CA PHE A 28 -8.69 -0.89 8.80
C PHE A 28 -7.96 -1.82 9.77
N ASN A 29 -8.64 -2.88 10.16
CA ASN A 29 -8.09 -4.03 10.87
C ASN A 29 -8.58 -5.30 10.17
N ALA A 30 -7.64 -6.13 9.69
CA ALA A 30 -7.95 -7.35 8.97
C ALA A 30 -7.07 -8.50 9.46
N THR A 31 -7.66 -9.70 9.54
CA THR A 31 -6.96 -10.94 9.89
C THR A 31 -7.00 -11.89 8.71
N TYR A 32 -5.87 -12.51 8.42
CA TYR A 32 -5.68 -13.46 7.33
C TYR A 32 -5.21 -14.79 7.89
N ASN A 33 -5.74 -15.86 7.36
CA ASN A 33 -5.13 -17.18 7.47
C ASN A 33 -4.26 -17.40 6.24
N PHE A 34 -3.07 -17.95 6.43
CA PHE A 34 -2.18 -18.31 5.34
C PHE A 34 -1.63 -19.72 5.51
N ASN A 35 -1.20 -20.28 4.40
CA ASN A 35 -0.54 -21.56 4.35
C ASN A 35 0.79 -21.42 3.59
N ILE A 36 1.84 -22.04 4.10
CA ILE A 36 3.15 -22.11 3.45
C ILE A 36 3.35 -23.55 2.96
N GLU A 37 3.52 -23.71 1.65
CA GLU A 37 3.81 -24.99 0.97
C GLU A 37 2.83 -26.13 1.29
N GLY A 38 1.58 -25.81 1.63
CA GLY A 38 0.61 -26.83 2.05
C GLY A 38 0.87 -27.46 3.44
N LYS A 39 1.97 -27.06 4.11
CA LYS A 39 2.45 -27.72 5.34
C LYS A 39 2.24 -26.90 6.60
N TYR A 40 2.42 -25.58 6.53
CA TYR A 40 2.42 -24.72 7.69
C TYR A 40 1.29 -23.72 7.62
N ASN A 41 0.36 -23.80 8.57
CA ASN A 41 -0.72 -22.83 8.72
C ASN A 41 -0.30 -21.72 9.67
N GLY A 42 -0.63 -20.49 9.30
CA GLY A 42 -0.34 -19.32 10.10
C GLY A 42 -1.47 -18.29 10.03
N THR A 43 -1.34 -17.29 10.87
CA THR A 43 -2.25 -16.13 10.89
C THR A 43 -1.45 -14.84 10.74
N ALA A 44 -2.05 -13.87 10.09
CA ALA A 44 -1.51 -12.52 9.97
C ALA A 44 -2.57 -11.49 10.32
N SER A 45 -2.20 -10.51 11.14
CA SER A 45 -3.00 -9.31 11.38
C SER A 45 -2.41 -8.14 10.60
N ARG A 46 -3.28 -7.31 10.01
CA ARG A 46 -2.92 -6.11 9.26
C ARG A 46 -3.75 -4.94 9.78
N VAL A 47 -3.11 -3.95 10.34
CA VAL A 47 -3.78 -2.80 10.98
C VAL A 47 -3.22 -1.51 10.40
N LEU A 48 -4.07 -0.72 9.77
CA LEU A 48 -3.77 0.64 9.32
C LEU A 48 -4.47 1.62 10.25
N THR A 49 -3.70 2.51 10.86
CA THR A 49 -4.22 3.62 11.65
C THR A 49 -3.85 4.96 11.02
N GLN A 50 -4.62 6.01 11.35
CA GLN A 50 -4.45 7.35 10.81
C GLN A 50 -4.57 8.40 11.91
N THR A 51 -3.72 9.41 11.85
CA THR A 51 -3.81 10.64 12.66
C THR A 51 -3.50 11.83 11.75
N GLY A 52 -4.54 12.60 11.42
CA GLY A 52 -4.42 13.64 10.40
C GLY A 52 -4.06 13.04 9.04
N ASN A 53 -2.95 13.49 8.45
CA ASN A 53 -2.42 12.95 7.19
C ASN A 53 -1.31 11.89 7.40
N GLN A 54 -1.00 11.54 8.64
CA GLN A 54 -0.01 10.52 8.99
C GLN A 54 -0.67 9.17 9.17
N TYR A 55 -0.03 8.15 8.64
CA TYR A 55 -0.48 6.76 8.70
C TYR A 55 0.59 5.88 9.32
N PHE A 56 0.14 4.91 10.08
CA PHE A 56 0.95 3.81 10.59
C PHE A 56 0.32 2.49 10.17
N TYR A 57 1.06 1.71 9.40
CA TYR A 57 0.65 0.39 8.96
C TYR A 57 1.49 -0.66 9.65
N ASN A 58 0.83 -1.61 10.33
CA ASN A 58 1.46 -2.69 11.08
C ASN A 58 0.92 -4.04 10.60
N VAL A 59 1.83 -4.94 10.28
CA VAL A 59 1.54 -6.33 9.89
C VAL A 59 2.31 -7.25 10.82
N ASN A 60 1.60 -8.18 11.45
CA ASN A 60 2.19 -9.25 12.26
C ASN A 60 1.70 -10.58 11.72
N ALA A 61 2.63 -11.49 11.45
CA ALA A 61 2.32 -12.84 10.98
C ALA A 61 3.05 -13.87 11.84
N SER A 62 2.44 -15.04 12.05
CA SER A 62 3.07 -16.12 12.80
C SER A 62 2.61 -17.50 12.35
N VAL A 63 3.52 -18.46 12.47
CA VAL A 63 3.27 -19.90 12.34
C VAL A 63 3.55 -20.52 13.70
N GLY A 64 2.55 -20.49 14.58
CA GLY A 64 2.71 -20.94 15.97
C GLY A 64 3.93 -20.31 16.66
N LYS A 65 4.76 -21.14 17.27
CA LYS A 65 6.05 -20.74 17.88
C LYS A 65 7.24 -20.87 16.92
N LEU A 66 7.04 -21.40 15.71
CA LEU A 66 8.13 -21.72 14.77
C LEU A 66 8.65 -20.50 14.06
N ALA A 67 7.79 -19.61 13.61
CA ALA A 67 8.20 -18.44 12.86
C ALA A 67 7.27 -17.24 13.12
N SER A 68 7.83 -16.04 13.03
CA SER A 68 7.09 -14.80 13.06
C SER A 68 7.70 -13.76 12.11
N ALA A 69 6.82 -12.90 11.59
CA ALA A 69 7.21 -11.73 10.82
C ALA A 69 6.47 -10.50 11.34
N LYS A 70 7.17 -9.39 11.43
CA LYS A 70 6.61 -8.07 11.72
C LYS A 70 7.07 -7.11 10.65
N GLN A 71 6.12 -6.39 10.06
CA GLN A 71 6.40 -5.26 9.18
C GLN A 71 5.66 -4.03 9.68
N THR A 72 6.31 -2.88 9.64
CA THR A 72 5.66 -1.60 9.91
C THR A 72 6.09 -0.58 8.88
N ALA A 73 5.19 0.33 8.54
CA ALA A 73 5.48 1.51 7.72
C ALA A 73 4.81 2.74 8.31
N ASN A 74 5.56 3.84 8.36
CA ASN A 74 5.04 5.18 8.61
C ASN A 74 5.11 5.96 7.31
N PHE A 75 4.04 6.62 6.95
CA PHE A 75 3.96 7.43 5.75
C PHE A 75 2.95 8.57 5.90
N VAL A 76 3.05 9.55 5.03
CA VAL A 76 2.11 10.67 4.91
C VAL A 76 1.32 10.50 3.62
N ASN A 77 0.02 10.75 3.68
CA ASN A 77 -0.80 10.88 2.47
C ASN A 77 -0.94 12.36 2.12
N ALA A 78 -0.36 12.77 1.01
CA ALA A 78 -0.45 14.10 0.45
C ALA A 78 -1.37 14.07 -0.77
N ASN A 79 -2.70 14.12 -0.54
CA ASN A 79 -3.73 14.11 -1.59
C ASN A 79 -3.63 12.92 -2.57
N GLY A 80 -3.46 11.73 -2.03
CA GLY A 80 -3.32 10.48 -2.81
C GLY A 80 -1.89 10.12 -3.20
N ALA A 81 -0.92 11.01 -2.96
CA ALA A 81 0.51 10.69 -3.05
C ALA A 81 1.01 10.19 -1.70
N ILE A 82 1.41 8.96 -1.63
CA ILE A 82 1.98 8.37 -0.43
C ILE A 82 3.47 8.71 -0.36
N LEU A 83 3.86 9.33 0.75
CA LEU A 83 5.25 9.71 1.03
C LEU A 83 5.76 8.87 2.20
N PRO A 84 6.55 7.81 1.94
CA PRO A 84 7.14 7.00 2.99
C PRO A 84 8.04 7.82 3.90
N VAL A 85 8.01 7.51 5.19
CA VAL A 85 8.86 8.12 6.23
C VAL A 85 9.82 7.07 6.78
N SER A 86 9.31 5.94 7.21
CA SER A 86 10.13 4.84 7.70
C SER A 86 9.42 3.50 7.55
N ALA A 87 10.20 2.45 7.38
CA ALA A 87 9.70 1.08 7.40
C ALA A 87 10.64 0.17 8.21
N LEU A 88 10.06 -0.87 8.80
CA LEU A 88 10.77 -1.93 9.49
C LEU A 88 10.25 -3.27 9.02
N THR A 89 11.16 -4.18 8.72
CA THR A 89 10.86 -5.59 8.48
C THR A 89 11.70 -6.44 9.44
N GLN A 90 11.02 -7.24 10.24
CA GLN A 90 11.64 -8.20 11.15
C GLN A 90 11.03 -9.58 10.94
N TYR A 91 11.84 -10.59 10.84
CA TYR A 91 11.38 -11.99 10.88
C TYR A 91 12.25 -12.81 11.81
N LYS A 92 11.64 -13.83 12.40
CA LYS A 92 12.29 -14.80 13.30
C LYS A 92 11.88 -16.21 12.92
N ILE A 93 12.84 -17.13 12.93
CA ILE A 93 12.63 -18.56 12.74
C ILE A 93 13.36 -19.25 13.90
N LEU A 94 12.63 -20.04 14.69
CA LEU A 94 13.17 -20.73 15.89
C LEU A 94 13.94 -19.77 16.82
N GLY A 95 13.40 -18.57 17.04
CA GLY A 95 13.99 -17.56 17.91
C GLY A 95 15.11 -16.72 17.30
N THR A 96 15.71 -17.15 16.18
CA THR A 96 16.76 -16.39 15.48
C THR A 96 16.12 -15.53 14.39
N GLY A 97 16.50 -14.26 14.32
CA GLY A 97 15.85 -13.33 13.42
C GLY A 97 16.77 -12.28 12.83
N ARG A 98 16.17 -11.51 11.94
CA ARG A 98 16.83 -10.37 11.27
C ARG A 98 15.88 -9.19 11.22
N THR A 99 16.44 -8.01 11.34
CA THR A 99 15.72 -6.74 11.23
C THR A 99 16.37 -5.89 10.16
N THR A 100 15.53 -5.31 9.32
CA THR A 100 15.91 -4.28 8.34
C THR A 100 15.06 -3.05 8.62
N THR A 101 15.68 -1.87 8.62
CA THR A 101 14.97 -0.60 8.67
C THR A 101 15.28 0.24 7.44
N LEU A 102 14.28 0.98 7.00
CA LEU A 102 14.35 1.95 5.91
C LEU A 102 13.92 3.31 6.46
N ASN A 103 14.72 4.34 6.28
CA ASN A 103 14.39 5.71 6.66
C ASN A 103 14.47 6.60 5.42
N PHE A 104 13.35 7.15 5.02
CA PHE A 104 13.21 7.95 3.81
C PHE A 104 13.38 9.43 4.13
N ASN A 105 14.37 10.07 3.56
CA ASN A 105 14.51 11.52 3.57
C ASN A 105 14.13 12.07 2.19
N ASN A 106 12.84 12.34 2.01
CA ASN A 106 12.30 12.81 0.73
C ASN A 106 12.87 14.20 0.33
N ALA A 107 13.15 15.06 1.30
CA ALA A 107 13.72 16.39 1.04
C ALA A 107 15.16 16.29 0.50
N LYS A 108 15.97 15.41 1.07
CA LYS A 108 17.34 15.15 0.61
C LYS A 108 17.43 14.12 -0.51
N LYS A 109 16.31 13.52 -0.92
CA LYS A 109 16.25 12.43 -1.90
C LYS A 109 17.20 11.29 -1.52
N GLN A 110 17.14 10.84 -0.27
CA GLN A 110 18.00 9.81 0.27
C GLN A 110 17.18 8.77 1.06
N LEU A 111 17.58 7.52 0.93
CA LEU A 111 17.15 6.41 1.77
C LEU A 111 18.35 5.98 2.63
N VAL A 112 18.14 5.90 3.93
CA VAL A 112 19.10 5.30 4.85
C VAL A 112 18.56 3.95 5.29
N THR A 113 19.28 2.89 4.98
CA THR A 113 18.91 1.53 5.38
C THR A 113 19.81 1.07 6.51
N ASN A 114 19.30 0.24 7.42
CA ASN A 114 20.10 -0.47 8.40
C ASN A 114 19.78 -1.97 8.35
N TYR A 115 20.83 -2.77 8.29
CA TYR A 115 20.75 -4.22 8.37
C TYR A 115 21.94 -4.77 9.15
N LYS A 116 21.68 -5.54 10.20
CA LYS A 116 22.73 -6.07 11.09
C LYS A 116 23.69 -4.99 11.65
N GLY A 117 23.15 -3.81 11.99
CA GLY A 117 23.94 -2.68 12.49
C GLY A 117 24.72 -1.88 11.44
N GLN A 118 24.70 -2.31 10.18
CA GLN A 118 25.37 -1.60 9.08
C GLN A 118 24.39 -0.67 8.37
N ASN A 119 24.77 0.59 8.24
CA ASN A 119 24.01 1.60 7.50
C ASN A 119 24.48 1.68 6.05
N LYS A 120 23.52 1.89 5.15
CA LYS A 120 23.78 2.22 3.75
C LYS A 120 22.94 3.43 3.36
N VAL A 121 23.52 4.36 2.62
CA VAL A 121 22.80 5.50 2.03
C VAL A 121 22.61 5.24 0.55
N ILE A 122 21.36 5.36 0.08
CA ILE A 122 20.94 5.12 -1.30
C ILE A 122 20.25 6.38 -1.81
N ALA A 123 20.54 6.80 -3.03
CA ALA A 123 19.86 7.91 -3.65
C ALA A 123 18.40 7.55 -4.00
N LEU A 124 17.48 8.50 -3.82
CA LEU A 124 16.07 8.39 -4.21
C LEU A 124 15.80 9.34 -5.40
N PRO A 125 16.11 8.97 -6.64
CA PRO A 125 15.88 9.83 -7.81
C PRO A 125 14.39 10.02 -8.11
N GLN A 126 13.55 9.09 -7.65
CA GLN A 126 12.10 9.02 -7.84
C GLN A 126 11.40 8.76 -6.50
N PRO A 127 10.09 9.05 -6.37
CA PRO A 127 9.31 8.53 -5.26
C PRO A 127 9.42 7.01 -5.20
N ALA A 128 9.92 6.49 -4.10
CA ALA A 128 10.11 5.06 -3.88
C ALA A 128 9.40 4.63 -2.58
N TYR A 129 9.00 3.38 -2.52
CA TYR A 129 8.12 2.84 -1.50
C TYR A 129 8.72 1.58 -0.89
N ASP A 130 8.49 1.35 0.39
CA ASP A 130 8.56 0.02 0.99
C ASP A 130 7.32 -0.81 0.59
N ASP A 131 7.31 -2.10 0.92
CA ASP A 131 6.23 -3.02 0.53
C ASP A 131 4.84 -2.53 1.00
N LEU A 132 4.74 -2.02 2.23
CA LEU A 132 3.45 -1.63 2.82
C LEU A 132 2.95 -0.29 2.27
N SER A 133 3.82 0.69 2.16
CA SER A 133 3.48 2.00 1.57
C SER A 133 3.18 1.89 0.08
N LEU A 134 3.84 0.97 -0.64
CA LEU A 134 3.52 0.69 -2.03
C LEU A 134 2.11 0.11 -2.20
N GLU A 135 1.70 -0.82 -1.34
CA GLU A 135 0.33 -1.34 -1.37
C GLU A 135 -0.69 -0.20 -1.26
N ILE A 136 -0.46 0.73 -0.33
CA ILE A 136 -1.36 1.86 -0.15
C ILE A 136 -1.34 2.79 -1.37
N GLN A 137 -0.16 3.05 -1.96
CA GLN A 137 -0.07 3.86 -3.19
C GLN A 137 -0.83 3.20 -4.36
N ILE A 138 -0.69 1.89 -4.55
CA ILE A 138 -1.42 1.16 -5.59
C ILE A 138 -2.93 1.28 -5.37
N ARG A 139 -3.40 1.17 -4.11
CA ARG A 139 -4.83 1.33 -3.76
C ARG A 139 -5.33 2.73 -4.07
N GLU A 140 -4.57 3.79 -3.72
CA GLU A 140 -4.89 5.18 -4.06
C GLU A 140 -4.95 5.39 -5.58
N ASP A 141 -3.98 4.85 -6.32
CA ASP A 141 -3.95 4.93 -7.78
C ASP A 141 -5.14 4.21 -8.44
N LEU A 142 -5.54 3.05 -7.91
CA LEU A 142 -6.72 2.31 -8.38
C LEU A 142 -8.01 3.07 -8.12
N LYS A 143 -8.17 3.69 -6.94
CA LYS A 143 -9.32 4.56 -6.60
C LYS A 143 -9.42 5.75 -7.54
N ALA A 144 -8.28 6.36 -7.85
CA ALA A 144 -8.21 7.50 -8.77
C ALA A 144 -8.28 7.11 -10.26
N GLY A 145 -8.33 5.82 -10.59
CA GLY A 145 -8.26 5.34 -11.98
C GLY A 145 -6.91 5.60 -12.66
N LYS A 146 -5.83 5.77 -11.88
CA LYS A 146 -4.49 6.19 -12.34
C LYS A 146 -3.42 5.12 -12.08
N PHE A 147 -3.75 3.84 -12.15
CA PHE A 147 -2.77 2.76 -11.98
C PHE A 147 -1.62 2.90 -12.97
N ARG A 148 -0.39 3.05 -12.47
CA ARG A 148 0.78 3.40 -13.27
C ARG A 148 1.49 2.22 -13.93
N GLY A 149 1.35 1.01 -13.38
CA GLY A 149 2.01 -0.19 -13.88
C GLY A 149 3.50 -0.32 -13.56
N ASN A 150 4.17 0.78 -13.14
CA ASN A 150 5.55 0.79 -12.66
C ASN A 150 5.65 1.62 -11.40
N TYR A 151 6.37 1.09 -10.40
CA TYR A 151 6.63 1.75 -9.13
C TYR A 151 8.07 1.50 -8.71
N TYR A 152 8.71 2.48 -8.08
CA TYR A 152 10.02 2.28 -7.49
C TYR A 152 9.88 1.66 -6.11
N MET A 153 10.47 0.50 -5.92
CA MET A 153 10.55 -0.18 -4.62
C MET A 153 11.93 0.01 -4.02
N ALA A 154 11.92 0.28 -2.73
CA ALA A 154 13.10 0.40 -1.90
C ALA A 154 13.26 -0.85 -1.05
N ASP A 155 14.42 -1.46 -1.09
CA ASP A 155 14.85 -2.49 -0.15
C ASP A 155 16.13 -2.05 0.60
N ARG A 156 16.72 -2.97 1.34
CA ARG A 156 17.95 -2.69 2.09
C ARG A 156 19.15 -2.34 1.21
N ASN A 157 19.14 -2.70 -0.07
CA ASN A 157 20.31 -2.63 -0.96
C ASN A 157 20.10 -1.67 -2.13
N THR A 158 18.87 -1.56 -2.65
CA THR A 158 18.56 -0.91 -3.92
C THR A 158 17.26 -0.13 -3.85
N VAL A 159 17.11 0.76 -4.82
CA VAL A 159 15.84 1.37 -5.22
C VAL A 159 15.70 1.09 -6.71
N GLU A 160 14.73 0.30 -7.08
CA GLU A 160 14.55 -0.16 -8.46
C GLU A 160 13.10 -0.05 -8.94
N ALA A 161 12.91 0.10 -10.24
CA ALA A 161 11.61 0.07 -10.85
C ALA A 161 11.07 -1.36 -10.87
N VAL A 162 9.87 -1.55 -10.35
CA VAL A 162 9.18 -2.84 -10.31
C VAL A 162 7.90 -2.73 -11.12
N PRO A 163 7.76 -3.52 -12.19
CA PRO A 163 6.56 -3.52 -13.00
C PRO A 163 5.45 -4.36 -12.37
N PHE A 164 4.21 -3.87 -12.55
CA PHE A 164 2.98 -4.53 -12.13
C PHE A 164 1.98 -4.56 -13.29
N LYS A 165 1.19 -5.62 -13.35
CA LYS A 165 0.08 -5.77 -14.31
C LYS A 165 -1.25 -5.79 -13.58
N LYS A 166 -2.23 -5.12 -14.15
CA LYS A 166 -3.62 -5.11 -13.69
C LYS A 166 -4.47 -5.96 -14.64
N SER A 167 -5.22 -6.90 -14.09
CA SER A 167 -6.21 -7.70 -14.83
C SER A 167 -7.58 -7.03 -14.85
N ALA A 168 -8.48 -7.53 -15.69
CA ALA A 168 -9.89 -7.17 -15.64
C ALA A 168 -10.52 -7.59 -14.31
N MET A 169 -11.65 -6.96 -13.97
CA MET A 169 -12.45 -7.33 -12.80
C MET A 169 -12.93 -8.77 -12.91
N THR A 170 -12.84 -9.51 -11.82
CA THR A 170 -13.35 -10.88 -11.70
C THR A 170 -13.99 -11.08 -10.33
N ARG A 171 -14.74 -12.17 -10.18
CA ARG A 171 -15.38 -12.53 -8.91
C ARG A 171 -14.67 -13.74 -8.30
N ILE A 172 -14.32 -13.64 -7.01
CA ILE A 172 -13.72 -14.73 -6.25
C ILE A 172 -14.46 -14.96 -4.94
N THR A 173 -14.40 -16.18 -4.44
CA THR A 173 -14.86 -16.55 -3.09
C THR A 173 -13.66 -16.88 -2.22
N VAL A 174 -13.61 -16.29 -1.04
CA VAL A 174 -12.63 -16.54 0.02
C VAL A 174 -13.39 -16.81 1.33
N PRO A 175 -12.76 -17.29 2.40
CA PRO A 175 -13.47 -17.57 3.68
C PRO A 175 -14.26 -16.36 4.22
N ALA A 176 -13.83 -15.15 3.94
CA ALA A 176 -14.51 -13.92 4.37
C ALA A 176 -15.73 -13.55 3.50
N GLY A 177 -15.99 -14.24 2.39
CA GLY A 177 -17.12 -13.98 1.49
C GLY A 177 -16.75 -13.99 0.02
N THR A 178 -17.70 -13.52 -0.81
CA THR A 178 -17.54 -13.39 -2.26
C THR A 178 -17.38 -11.93 -2.63
N PHE A 179 -16.33 -11.62 -3.40
CA PHE A 179 -15.95 -10.26 -3.77
C PHE A 179 -15.71 -10.13 -5.28
N ASP A 180 -16.12 -9.01 -5.84
CA ASP A 180 -15.60 -8.54 -7.12
C ASP A 180 -14.22 -7.94 -6.83
N VAL A 181 -13.20 -8.34 -7.59
CA VAL A 181 -11.80 -7.98 -7.34
C VAL A 181 -11.08 -7.63 -8.64
N VAL A 182 -10.07 -6.79 -8.53
CA VAL A 182 -9.05 -6.63 -9.55
C VAL A 182 -7.78 -7.34 -9.10
N ARG A 183 -7.17 -8.14 -9.97
CA ARG A 183 -5.88 -8.77 -9.67
C ARG A 183 -4.74 -7.87 -10.11
N ILE A 184 -3.77 -7.70 -9.23
CA ILE A 184 -2.50 -7.01 -9.49
C ILE A 184 -1.39 -8.05 -9.36
N ASP A 185 -0.60 -8.20 -10.40
CA ASP A 185 0.53 -9.12 -10.45
C ASP A 185 1.83 -8.32 -10.50
N ARG A 186 2.76 -8.61 -9.59
CA ARG A 186 4.15 -8.15 -9.71
C ARG A 186 4.80 -8.95 -10.85
N VAL A 187 5.41 -8.26 -11.79
CA VAL A 187 6.18 -8.90 -12.85
C VAL A 187 7.58 -9.18 -12.32
N HIS A 188 8.00 -10.43 -12.39
CA HIS A 188 9.33 -10.88 -12.04
C HIS A 188 10.09 -11.26 -13.30
N ASP A 189 11.40 -11.06 -13.31
CA ASP A 189 12.28 -11.56 -14.40
C ASP A 189 12.36 -13.09 -14.38
N ASP A 190 12.32 -13.65 -13.18
CA ASP A 190 12.24 -15.09 -12.96
C ASP A 190 10.80 -15.58 -13.16
N LYS A 191 10.59 -16.49 -14.12
CA LYS A 191 9.28 -17.03 -14.48
C LYS A 191 8.69 -17.96 -13.42
N ASP A 192 9.51 -18.51 -12.55
CA ASP A 192 9.07 -19.40 -11.46
C ASP A 192 8.60 -18.59 -10.22
N ARG A 193 8.79 -17.27 -10.25
CA ARG A 193 8.30 -16.36 -9.22
C ARG A 193 6.98 -15.75 -9.60
N GLN A 194 6.05 -15.78 -8.66
CA GLN A 194 4.74 -15.13 -8.78
C GLN A 194 4.40 -14.38 -7.50
N THR A 195 3.89 -13.17 -7.66
CA THR A 195 3.26 -12.43 -6.55
C THR A 195 1.99 -11.78 -7.09
N SER A 196 0.85 -12.22 -6.58
CA SER A 196 -0.47 -11.79 -7.03
C SER A 196 -1.33 -11.34 -5.85
N PHE A 197 -2.02 -10.22 -6.04
CA PHE A 197 -2.92 -9.61 -5.06
C PHE A 197 -4.31 -9.47 -5.68
N TRP A 198 -5.36 -9.93 -5.00
CA TRP A 198 -6.75 -9.71 -5.39
C TRP A 198 -7.35 -8.63 -4.49
N LEU A 199 -7.59 -7.47 -5.07
CA LEU A 199 -7.98 -6.24 -4.39
C LEU A 199 -9.48 -5.98 -4.59
N ALA A 200 -10.23 -5.86 -3.49
CA ALA A 200 -11.68 -5.68 -3.52
C ALA A 200 -12.05 -4.18 -3.49
N PRO A 201 -12.61 -3.60 -4.57
CA PRO A 201 -13.00 -2.18 -4.60
C PRO A 201 -13.98 -1.79 -3.49
N LYS A 202 -14.92 -2.69 -3.13
CA LYS A 202 -15.89 -2.45 -2.05
C LYS A 202 -15.26 -2.36 -0.65
N LEU A 203 -14.01 -2.85 -0.49
CA LEU A 203 -13.22 -2.75 0.72
C LEU A 203 -12.06 -1.77 0.55
N ASP A 204 -12.26 -0.70 -0.20
CA ASP A 204 -11.24 0.32 -0.47
C ASP A 204 -9.96 -0.30 -1.08
N TYR A 205 -10.14 -1.28 -1.99
CA TYR A 205 -9.08 -2.08 -2.60
C TYR A 205 -8.20 -2.86 -1.61
N LEU A 206 -8.73 -3.20 -0.43
CA LEU A 206 -8.03 -4.09 0.50
C LEU A 206 -7.76 -5.45 -0.18
N PRO A 207 -6.55 -6.02 -0.08
CA PRO A 207 -6.29 -7.37 -0.55
C PRO A 207 -7.14 -8.38 0.21
N VAL A 208 -7.96 -9.16 -0.49
CA VAL A 208 -8.75 -10.26 0.09
C VAL A 208 -8.11 -11.63 -0.14
N LYS A 209 -7.15 -11.68 -1.07
CA LYS A 209 -6.31 -12.85 -1.34
C LYS A 209 -4.93 -12.40 -1.81
N VAL A 210 -3.90 -13.08 -1.34
CA VAL A 210 -2.51 -12.93 -1.80
C VAL A 210 -1.95 -14.32 -2.08
N VAL A 211 -1.26 -14.44 -3.19
CA VAL A 211 -0.49 -15.64 -3.55
C VAL A 211 0.94 -15.23 -3.85
N GLN A 212 1.88 -15.92 -3.24
CA GLN A 212 3.29 -15.75 -3.51
C GLN A 212 3.91 -17.12 -3.77
N ASN A 213 4.59 -17.24 -4.89
CA ASN A 213 5.40 -18.38 -5.25
C ASN A 213 6.82 -17.88 -5.53
N ASN A 214 7.81 -18.48 -4.90
CA ASN A 214 9.19 -18.03 -5.00
C ASN A 214 10.07 -18.96 -5.83
N ASP A 215 9.74 -20.21 -6.01
CA ASP A 215 10.57 -21.18 -6.74
C ASP A 215 9.73 -22.42 -7.16
N GLY A 216 8.56 -22.17 -7.75
CA GLY A 216 7.63 -23.23 -8.13
C GLY A 216 6.87 -23.80 -6.95
#